data_43d89988b019807977617d4163b4d947
#
_entry.id   43d89988b019807977617d4163b4d947
#
_cell.length_a   1.000
_cell.length_b   1.000
_cell.length_c   1.000
_cell.angle_alpha   90.00
_cell.angle_beta   90.00
_cell.angle_gamma   90.00
#
_symmetry.space_group_name_H-M   'P 1'
#
loop_
_entity.id
_entity.type
_entity.pdbx_description
1 polymer ?
#
loop_
_entity_poly.entity_id
_entity_poly.type
_entity_poly.pdbx_seq_one_letter_code
_entity_poly.pdbx_strand_id
1 'polypeptide(L)'
;MPENNKNSANGQKLLQKIRSVFSLNIGTMLFGVLFIYMLFSLVLYLTSSNIESYLVIAGPLSRNETYTGLAIRTETVCKADTSGYVSYYAREGSKINANGVVYGISSSQKPDASTDLSAEDLSAIRSQMLSFSKGFNASKFNNTYSFKYNLEGSILQYAGVSGASSDSGVINYGGQTLRKADQDGIILYATDGYENKTVDTLTEEDFDQNAYHETDLKTHGSVSVGDSIYTLISDEKWSLMIPLSEKQAVKLADRTVVRVKFLKDDMTQSGDFSIVQIDGSKYGRIDFNKGLIRYASDRFLEIELVTNTVTGLKIPLSSIVTKEFYQIPSDYATTNEDSQETGFMVLTKDKSGNEVRTFVSPSIYAKIEDEDQKKEDESEQKYIYYVDKKSFKEGDVIISEKNKSRYVVSDVDVLEGVYCINQGYAVFRRIEILDQNEEYAIVAKSTAYGLAR
;
A
#
# COMPACT_ATOMS: atom_id res chain seq x y z
N MET A 1 78.26 17.31 -22.69
CA MET A 1 77.03 18.05 -22.63
C MET A 1 76.69 18.52 -24.06
N PRO A 2 75.68 18.01 -24.69
CA PRO A 2 74.43 18.73 -24.97
C PRO A 2 73.25 17.77 -25.05
N GLU A 3 72.31 17.97 -24.16
CA GLU A 3 70.99 17.32 -24.23
C GLU A 3 69.94 18.42 -24.02
N ASN A 4 69.53 19.11 -25.06
CA ASN A 4 68.28 19.90 -24.97
C ASN A 4 67.74 20.40 -26.35
N ASN A 5 67.78 19.61 -27.37
CA ASN A 5 67.30 20.04 -28.69
C ASN A 5 66.35 19.05 -29.44
N LYS A 6 65.88 18.01 -28.76
CA LYS A 6 64.93 17.07 -29.42
C LYS A 6 63.44 17.39 -29.17
N ASN A 7 63.08 18.09 -28.05
CA ASN A 7 61.69 18.38 -27.74
C ASN A 7 61.12 19.58 -28.53
N SER A 8 61.97 20.48 -28.97
CA SER A 8 61.58 21.66 -29.79
C SER A 8 61.21 21.24 -31.23
N ALA A 9 61.93 20.26 -31.81
CA ALA A 9 61.69 19.81 -33.16
C ALA A 9 60.39 18.97 -33.36
N ASN A 10 59.98 18.23 -32.30
CA ASN A 10 58.72 17.48 -32.34
C ASN A 10 57.50 18.36 -32.16
N GLY A 11 57.57 19.40 -31.34
CA GLY A 11 56.51 20.40 -31.21
C GLY A 11 56.26 21.18 -32.48
N GLN A 12 57.35 21.59 -33.19
CA GLN A 12 57.23 22.31 -34.48
C GLN A 12 56.69 21.42 -35.61
N LYS A 13 57.05 20.12 -35.62
CA LYS A 13 56.51 19.15 -36.61
C LYS A 13 55.01 18.88 -36.34
N LEU A 14 54.57 18.83 -35.06
CA LEU A 14 53.14 18.67 -34.70
C LEU A 14 52.37 19.92 -35.12
N LEU A 15 52.87 21.11 -34.82
CA LEU A 15 52.25 22.38 -35.26
C LEU A 15 52.18 22.54 -36.78
N GLN A 16 53.22 22.11 -37.52
CA GLN A 16 53.20 22.12 -38.99
C GLN A 16 52.18 21.09 -39.54
N LYS A 17 52.07 19.90 -38.92
CA LYS A 17 51.03 18.91 -39.29
C LYS A 17 49.61 19.41 -39.01
N ILE A 18 49.39 20.04 -37.88
CA ILE A 18 48.12 20.68 -37.57
C ILE A 18 47.79 21.82 -38.56
N ARG A 19 48.78 22.62 -38.93
CA ARG A 19 48.61 23.74 -39.87
C ARG A 19 48.40 23.25 -41.31
N SER A 20 48.87 22.06 -41.69
CA SER A 20 48.62 21.48 -43.03
C SER A 20 47.25 20.79 -43.14
N VAL A 21 46.66 20.36 -42.01
CA VAL A 21 45.30 19.80 -41.96
C VAL A 21 44.25 20.92 -41.95
N PHE A 22 44.56 22.08 -41.39
CA PHE A 22 43.72 23.26 -41.43
C PHE A 22 44.18 24.21 -42.57
N SER A 23 44.03 23.81 -43.84
CA SER A 23 44.06 24.80 -44.92
C SER A 23 42.82 25.69 -44.72
N LEU A 24 43.07 26.97 -44.34
CA LEU A 24 42.03 27.99 -44.14
C LEU A 24 41.34 28.29 -45.49
N ASN A 25 40.48 27.39 -45.87
CA ASN A 25 39.54 27.60 -46.96
C ASN A 25 38.20 28.07 -46.33
N ILE A 26 37.44 28.91 -47.00
CA ILE A 26 36.15 29.43 -46.57
C ILE A 26 35.26 28.29 -46.06
N GLY A 27 35.30 27.10 -46.67
CA GLY A 27 34.57 25.91 -46.27
C GLY A 27 35.00 25.33 -44.90
N THR A 28 36.30 25.30 -44.59
CA THR A 28 36.82 24.81 -43.30
C THR A 28 36.50 25.81 -42.15
N MET A 29 36.46 27.10 -42.48
CA MET A 29 36.08 28.12 -41.50
C MET A 29 34.57 28.01 -41.17
N LEU A 30 33.74 27.85 -42.18
CA LEU A 30 32.29 27.69 -42.01
C LEU A 30 31.95 26.37 -41.28
N PHE A 31 32.65 25.28 -41.60
CA PHE A 31 32.50 24.01 -40.89
C PHE A 31 32.95 24.11 -39.42
N GLY A 32 34.07 24.83 -39.18
CA GLY A 32 34.55 25.10 -37.82
C GLY A 32 33.53 25.84 -36.94
N VAL A 33 32.91 26.90 -37.50
CA VAL A 33 31.84 27.64 -36.81
C VAL A 33 30.63 26.76 -36.54
N LEU A 34 30.18 25.98 -37.53
CA LEU A 34 29.09 25.02 -37.36
C LEU A 34 29.40 23.98 -36.31
N PHE A 35 30.63 23.44 -36.28
CA PHE A 35 31.06 22.45 -35.31
C PHE A 35 31.09 23.03 -33.90
N ILE A 36 31.61 24.24 -33.71
CA ILE A 36 31.60 24.95 -32.44
C ILE A 36 30.15 25.21 -31.97
N TYR A 37 29.28 25.65 -32.88
CA TYR A 37 27.85 25.85 -32.57
C TYR A 37 27.18 24.52 -32.14
N MET A 38 27.46 23.42 -32.84
CA MET A 38 26.91 22.12 -32.52
C MET A 38 27.42 21.60 -31.15
N LEU A 39 28.72 21.86 -30.87
CA LEU A 39 29.31 21.45 -29.58
C LEU A 39 28.76 22.30 -28.44
N PHE A 40 28.58 23.59 -28.66
CA PHE A 40 27.95 24.49 -27.69
C PHE A 40 26.46 24.13 -27.44
N SER A 41 25.72 23.84 -28.50
CA SER A 41 24.34 23.39 -28.44
C SER A 41 24.22 22.05 -27.71
N LEU A 42 25.16 21.12 -27.93
CA LEU A 42 25.21 19.84 -27.20
C LEU A 42 25.48 20.04 -25.72
N VAL A 43 26.43 20.93 -25.37
CA VAL A 43 26.70 21.28 -23.97
C VAL A 43 25.48 21.91 -23.31
N LEU A 44 24.81 22.82 -23.97
CA LEU A 44 23.58 23.45 -23.48
C LEU A 44 22.46 22.40 -23.32
N TYR A 45 22.33 21.46 -24.23
CA TYR A 45 21.34 20.38 -24.14
C TYR A 45 21.64 19.44 -22.97
N LEU A 46 22.90 19.04 -22.76
CA LEU A 46 23.32 18.18 -21.67
C LEU A 46 23.27 18.86 -20.30
N THR A 47 23.39 20.18 -20.25
CA THR A 47 23.33 20.98 -19.01
C THR A 47 21.95 21.56 -18.76
N SER A 48 21.02 21.47 -19.72
CA SER A 48 19.63 21.93 -19.50
C SER A 48 18.94 21.03 -18.50
N SER A 49 18.52 21.58 -17.38
CA SER A 49 17.65 20.89 -16.42
C SER A 49 16.26 20.77 -17.04
N ASN A 50 15.83 19.56 -17.35
CA ASN A 50 14.46 19.32 -17.75
C ASN A 50 13.55 19.44 -16.52
N ILE A 51 12.59 20.36 -16.60
CA ILE A 51 11.55 20.48 -15.57
C ILE A 51 10.49 19.42 -15.89
N GLU A 52 10.41 18.41 -15.05
CA GLU A 52 9.37 17.38 -15.15
C GLU A 52 8.19 17.77 -14.26
N SER A 53 6.97 17.62 -14.78
CA SER A 53 5.74 17.81 -14.01
C SER A 53 5.28 16.48 -13.41
N TYR A 54 4.93 16.49 -12.14
CA TYR A 54 4.39 15.34 -11.44
C TYR A 54 2.91 15.56 -11.12
N LEU A 55 2.06 14.59 -11.47
CA LEU A 55 0.64 14.64 -11.11
C LEU A 55 0.47 14.19 -9.65
N VAL A 56 0.09 15.12 -8.79
CA VAL A 56 -0.12 14.85 -7.37
C VAL A 56 -1.39 14.04 -7.16
N ILE A 57 -1.26 12.89 -6.51
CA ILE A 57 -2.35 12.01 -6.13
C ILE A 57 -2.52 11.97 -4.61
N ALA A 58 -3.77 11.83 -4.14
CA ALA A 58 -4.04 11.63 -2.72
C ALA A 58 -3.88 10.14 -2.37
N GLY A 59 -3.17 9.85 -1.28
CA GLY A 59 -2.97 8.49 -0.82
C GLY A 59 -2.08 8.42 0.42
N PRO A 60 -1.91 7.23 1.00
CA PRO A 60 -0.93 7.01 2.06
C PRO A 60 0.48 6.87 1.47
N LEU A 61 1.46 7.22 2.25
CA LEU A 61 2.83 6.81 2.02
C LEU A 61 2.96 5.38 2.55
N SER A 62 2.76 4.40 1.69
CA SER A 62 2.89 3.01 2.10
C SER A 62 4.37 2.67 2.28
N ARG A 63 4.81 2.56 3.53
CA ARG A 63 6.01 1.83 3.91
C ARG A 63 5.61 0.38 4.21
N ASN A 64 4.99 -0.26 3.24
CA ASN A 64 4.56 -1.63 3.41
C ASN A 64 5.80 -2.53 3.29
N GLU A 65 6.09 -3.19 4.38
CA GLU A 65 7.06 -4.28 4.38
C GLU A 65 6.30 -5.56 4.00
N THR A 66 6.81 -6.27 3.00
CA THR A 66 6.24 -7.55 2.54
C THR A 66 6.88 -8.69 3.33
N TYR A 67 6.04 -9.61 3.77
CA TYR A 67 6.45 -10.82 4.50
C TYR A 67 5.79 -12.04 3.88
N THR A 68 6.48 -13.17 3.95
CA THR A 68 5.85 -14.47 3.78
C THR A 68 5.56 -15.04 5.16
N GLY A 69 4.28 -15.23 5.47
CA GLY A 69 3.83 -15.75 6.75
C GLY A 69 3.44 -17.22 6.65
N LEU A 70 3.76 -17.98 7.70
CA LEU A 70 3.33 -19.37 7.89
C LEU A 70 2.00 -19.39 8.65
N ALA A 71 0.96 -19.99 8.04
CA ALA A 71 -0.37 -20.10 8.63
C ALA A 71 -0.46 -21.32 9.53
N ILE A 72 -0.80 -21.11 10.80
CA ILE A 72 -1.05 -22.14 11.81
C ILE A 72 -2.52 -22.12 12.18
N ARG A 73 -3.15 -23.28 12.11
CA ARG A 73 -4.60 -23.44 12.28
C ARG A 73 -4.90 -24.80 12.93
N THR A 74 -6.10 -24.99 13.48
CA THR A 74 -6.51 -26.25 14.10
C THR A 74 -7.02 -27.21 13.04
N GLU A 75 -6.26 -28.25 12.78
CA GLU A 75 -6.50 -29.24 11.73
C GLU A 75 -6.61 -30.66 12.32
N THR A 76 -7.46 -31.48 11.72
CA THR A 76 -7.58 -32.90 12.05
C THR A 76 -7.57 -33.68 10.76
N VAL A 77 -6.63 -34.64 10.65
CA VAL A 77 -6.58 -35.58 9.53
C VAL A 77 -7.57 -36.69 9.78
N CYS A 78 -8.56 -36.78 8.92
CA CYS A 78 -9.58 -37.83 8.97
C CYS A 78 -9.15 -39.03 8.13
N LYS A 79 -9.13 -40.19 8.75
CA LYS A 79 -8.64 -41.45 8.17
C LYS A 79 -9.78 -42.41 7.80
N ALA A 80 -9.53 -43.24 6.81
CA ALA A 80 -10.46 -44.30 6.43
C ALA A 80 -10.60 -45.35 7.57
N ASP A 81 -11.82 -45.69 7.91
CA ASP A 81 -12.15 -46.74 8.85
C ASP A 81 -12.41 -48.11 8.18
N THR A 82 -12.62 -48.12 6.87
CA THR A 82 -12.83 -49.29 6.03
C THR A 82 -12.04 -49.16 4.74
N SER A 83 -11.64 -50.31 4.17
CA SER A 83 -10.99 -50.36 2.87
C SER A 83 -12.01 -50.35 1.74
N GLY A 84 -11.69 -49.71 0.60
CA GLY A 84 -12.57 -49.71 -0.56
C GLY A 84 -12.27 -48.53 -1.51
N TYR A 85 -13.15 -48.35 -2.48
CA TYR A 85 -13.05 -47.24 -3.45
C TYR A 85 -13.77 -46.03 -2.91
N VAL A 86 -13.06 -44.86 -2.92
CA VAL A 86 -13.57 -43.61 -2.35
C VAL A 86 -14.31 -42.78 -3.41
N SER A 87 -15.43 -42.22 -3.02
CA SER A 87 -16.15 -41.17 -3.75
C SER A 87 -16.27 -39.93 -2.87
N TYR A 88 -15.86 -38.77 -3.36
CA TYR A 88 -15.88 -37.51 -2.61
C TYR A 88 -17.16 -36.72 -2.92
N TYR A 89 -17.85 -36.28 -1.86
CA TYR A 89 -19.10 -35.52 -1.93
C TYR A 89 -18.94 -34.06 -1.50
N ALA A 90 -18.06 -33.79 -0.53
CA ALA A 90 -17.77 -32.45 -0.12
C ALA A 90 -16.76 -31.78 -1.10
N ARG A 91 -16.94 -30.47 -1.35
CA ARG A 91 -16.01 -29.72 -2.16
C ARG A 91 -14.85 -29.25 -1.32
N GLU A 92 -13.65 -29.32 -1.90
CA GLU A 92 -12.44 -28.76 -1.32
C GLU A 92 -12.53 -27.25 -1.06
N GLY A 93 -11.98 -26.77 0.06
CA GLY A 93 -12.05 -25.38 0.47
C GLY A 93 -13.45 -24.90 0.86
N SER A 94 -14.43 -25.81 0.98
CA SER A 94 -15.78 -25.45 1.38
C SER A 94 -16.04 -25.76 2.86
N LYS A 95 -16.91 -24.94 3.49
CA LYS A 95 -17.45 -25.26 4.82
C LYS A 95 -18.41 -26.43 4.74
N ILE A 96 -18.29 -27.35 5.68
CA ILE A 96 -19.23 -28.42 5.94
C ILE A 96 -19.75 -28.28 7.36
N ASN A 97 -21.03 -28.62 7.54
CA ASN A 97 -21.61 -28.71 8.89
C ASN A 97 -21.39 -30.10 9.48
N ALA A 98 -21.43 -30.18 10.78
CA ALA A 98 -21.52 -31.47 11.48
C ALA A 98 -22.62 -32.33 10.88
N ASN A 99 -22.36 -33.62 10.71
CA ASN A 99 -23.21 -34.57 10.01
C ASN A 99 -23.39 -34.34 8.48
N GLY A 100 -22.69 -33.39 7.88
CA GLY A 100 -22.61 -33.28 6.41
C GLY A 100 -21.82 -34.42 5.80
N VAL A 101 -22.25 -34.95 4.66
CA VAL A 101 -21.59 -36.09 4.01
C VAL A 101 -20.31 -35.61 3.34
N VAL A 102 -19.17 -36.18 3.68
CA VAL A 102 -17.85 -35.83 3.12
C VAL A 102 -17.46 -36.77 1.99
N TYR A 103 -17.51 -38.07 2.25
CA TYR A 103 -17.10 -39.10 1.29
C TYR A 103 -17.91 -40.38 1.46
N GLY A 104 -17.80 -41.27 0.49
CA GLY A 104 -18.36 -42.63 0.55
C GLY A 104 -17.33 -43.68 0.17
N ILE A 105 -17.42 -44.86 0.77
CA ILE A 105 -16.59 -46.03 0.43
C ILE A 105 -17.46 -47.16 -0.11
N SER A 106 -17.03 -47.77 -1.22
CA SER A 106 -17.65 -48.92 -1.85
C SER A 106 -16.69 -50.07 -2.00
N SER A 107 -17.19 -51.31 -1.98
CA SER A 107 -16.40 -52.55 -2.18
C SER A 107 -15.95 -52.72 -3.65
N SER A 108 -16.57 -52.05 -4.60
CA SER A 108 -16.24 -52.10 -6.01
C SER A 108 -16.14 -50.70 -6.58
N GLN A 109 -15.23 -50.52 -7.57
CA GLN A 109 -15.17 -49.27 -8.32
C GLN A 109 -16.51 -49.04 -9.04
N LYS A 110 -17.23 -47.99 -8.66
CA LYS A 110 -18.41 -47.62 -9.40
C LYS A 110 -17.97 -46.93 -10.69
N PRO A 111 -18.56 -47.27 -11.87
CA PRO A 111 -18.55 -46.36 -12.98
C PRO A 111 -19.28 -45.08 -12.53
N ASP A 112 -18.88 -43.92 -13.04
CA ASP A 112 -19.53 -42.65 -12.74
C ASP A 112 -21.05 -42.81 -12.84
N ALA A 113 -21.67 -42.99 -11.66
CA ALA A 113 -23.12 -43.26 -11.61
C ALA A 113 -23.79 -41.92 -11.96
N SER A 114 -24.41 -41.89 -13.13
CA SER A 114 -25.49 -40.95 -13.33
C SER A 114 -26.51 -41.17 -12.22
N THR A 115 -26.57 -40.25 -11.27
CA THR A 115 -27.63 -40.23 -10.28
C THR A 115 -28.87 -39.82 -11.05
N ASP A 116 -29.67 -40.83 -11.48
CA ASP A 116 -30.93 -40.58 -12.15
C ASP A 116 -31.92 -39.99 -11.13
N LEU A 117 -31.92 -38.63 -11.06
CA LEU A 117 -32.90 -37.89 -10.30
C LEU A 117 -34.26 -38.02 -11.00
N SER A 118 -35.33 -38.18 -10.22
CA SER A 118 -36.67 -38.18 -10.77
C SER A 118 -37.02 -36.87 -11.50
N ALA A 119 -37.98 -36.91 -12.39
CA ALA A 119 -38.42 -35.68 -13.10
C ALA A 119 -38.98 -34.62 -12.12
N GLU A 120 -39.60 -35.09 -11.02
CA GLU A 120 -40.08 -34.24 -9.92
C GLU A 120 -38.91 -33.55 -9.18
N ASP A 121 -37.86 -34.30 -8.84
CA ASP A 121 -36.67 -33.77 -8.15
C ASP A 121 -35.94 -32.76 -9.02
N LEU A 122 -35.75 -33.07 -10.30
CA LEU A 122 -35.18 -32.12 -11.26
C LEU A 122 -35.99 -30.83 -11.39
N SER A 123 -37.34 -30.95 -11.33
CA SER A 123 -38.22 -29.80 -11.33
C SER A 123 -38.10 -28.95 -10.07
N ALA A 124 -37.96 -29.60 -8.90
CA ALA A 124 -37.73 -28.91 -7.63
C ALA A 124 -36.40 -28.17 -7.62
N ILE A 125 -35.31 -28.83 -8.05
CA ILE A 125 -33.97 -28.21 -8.20
C ILE A 125 -34.02 -27.00 -9.13
N ARG A 126 -34.64 -27.15 -10.30
CA ARG A 126 -34.81 -26.06 -11.27
C ARG A 126 -35.59 -24.89 -10.68
N SER A 127 -36.65 -25.15 -9.89
CA SER A 127 -37.42 -24.11 -9.20
C SER A 127 -36.58 -23.34 -8.20
N GLN A 128 -35.74 -24.04 -7.42
CA GLN A 128 -34.81 -23.39 -6.48
C GLN A 128 -33.78 -22.48 -7.22
N MET A 129 -33.20 -22.98 -8.32
CA MET A 129 -32.28 -22.20 -9.16
C MET A 129 -32.93 -20.95 -9.74
N LEU A 130 -34.17 -21.08 -10.25
CA LEU A 130 -34.93 -19.96 -10.79
C LEU A 130 -35.29 -18.91 -9.73
N SER A 131 -35.68 -19.36 -8.53
CA SER A 131 -35.94 -18.47 -7.39
C SER A 131 -34.71 -17.69 -6.98
N PHE A 132 -33.58 -18.37 -6.89
CA PHE A 132 -32.30 -17.70 -6.58
C PHE A 132 -31.90 -16.73 -7.68
N SER A 133 -32.00 -17.10 -8.96
CA SER A 133 -31.67 -16.23 -10.09
C SER A 133 -32.52 -14.95 -10.12
N LYS A 134 -33.80 -15.05 -9.77
CA LYS A 134 -34.69 -13.85 -9.67
C LYS A 134 -34.34 -12.93 -8.50
N GLY A 135 -33.85 -13.50 -7.40
CA GLY A 135 -33.47 -12.78 -6.19
C GLY A 135 -31.99 -12.40 -6.13
N PHE A 136 -31.21 -12.71 -7.15
CA PHE A 136 -29.76 -12.48 -7.14
C PHE A 136 -29.42 -10.98 -7.04
N ASN A 137 -28.57 -10.66 -6.09
CA ASN A 137 -28.04 -9.30 -5.89
C ASN A 137 -26.53 -9.36 -5.72
N ALA A 138 -25.79 -8.74 -6.63
CA ALA A 138 -24.33 -8.71 -6.63
C ALA A 138 -23.75 -8.07 -5.35
N SER A 139 -24.47 -7.14 -4.70
CA SER A 139 -24.02 -6.54 -3.42
C SER A 139 -24.13 -7.50 -2.23
N LYS A 140 -24.84 -8.63 -2.37
CA LYS A 140 -25.01 -9.66 -1.35
C LYS A 140 -24.47 -11.00 -1.85
N PHE A 141 -23.31 -10.99 -2.44
CA PHE A 141 -22.71 -12.17 -3.08
C PHE A 141 -22.50 -13.37 -2.13
N ASN A 142 -22.39 -13.14 -0.84
CA ASN A 142 -22.35 -14.19 0.19
C ASN A 142 -23.59 -15.12 0.13
N ASN A 143 -24.76 -14.62 -0.29
CA ASN A 143 -25.97 -15.43 -0.46
C ASN A 143 -25.79 -16.52 -1.53
N THR A 144 -24.89 -16.33 -2.49
CA THR A 144 -24.57 -17.32 -3.51
C THR A 144 -23.96 -18.58 -2.91
N TYR A 145 -23.11 -18.42 -1.91
CA TYR A 145 -22.52 -19.56 -1.20
C TYR A 145 -23.58 -20.32 -0.40
N SER A 146 -24.41 -19.60 0.36
CA SER A 146 -25.51 -20.24 1.11
C SER A 146 -26.48 -20.98 0.17
N PHE A 147 -26.81 -20.39 -0.97
CA PHE A 147 -27.64 -21.04 -1.98
C PHE A 147 -26.97 -22.31 -2.54
N LYS A 148 -25.68 -22.24 -2.84
CA LYS A 148 -24.91 -23.39 -3.34
C LYS A 148 -24.97 -24.56 -2.36
N TYR A 149 -24.72 -24.32 -1.06
CA TYR A 149 -24.80 -25.36 -0.02
C TYR A 149 -26.20 -25.95 0.11
N ASN A 150 -27.24 -25.10 0.07
CA ASN A 150 -28.62 -25.55 0.13
C ASN A 150 -28.96 -26.40 -1.10
N LEU A 151 -28.49 -26.01 -2.29
CA LEU A 151 -28.71 -26.76 -3.52
C LEU A 151 -27.99 -28.12 -3.49
N GLU A 152 -26.74 -28.17 -3.08
CA GLU A 152 -25.98 -29.40 -2.90
C GLU A 152 -26.67 -30.33 -1.89
N GLY A 153 -27.10 -29.80 -0.74
CA GLY A 153 -27.89 -30.53 0.24
C GLY A 153 -29.20 -31.09 -0.32
N SER A 154 -29.93 -30.31 -1.13
CA SER A 154 -31.15 -30.75 -1.79
C SER A 154 -30.89 -31.87 -2.81
N ILE A 155 -29.83 -31.75 -3.61
CA ILE A 155 -29.43 -32.81 -4.56
C ILE A 155 -29.10 -34.11 -3.84
N LEU A 156 -28.34 -34.05 -2.75
CA LEU A 156 -28.04 -35.24 -1.92
C LEU A 156 -29.29 -35.82 -1.29
N GLN A 157 -30.23 -34.97 -0.86
CA GLN A 157 -31.51 -35.37 -0.33
C GLN A 157 -32.37 -36.11 -1.37
N TYR A 158 -32.52 -35.56 -2.55
CA TYR A 158 -33.26 -36.18 -3.65
C TYR A 158 -32.58 -37.44 -4.17
N ALA A 159 -31.24 -37.48 -4.13
CA ALA A 159 -30.49 -38.71 -4.40
C ALA A 159 -30.64 -39.79 -3.30
N GLY A 160 -31.50 -39.54 -2.30
CA GLY A 160 -31.78 -40.52 -1.23
C GLY A 160 -30.71 -40.58 -0.14
N VAL A 161 -29.78 -39.66 -0.11
CA VAL A 161 -28.69 -39.60 0.89
C VAL A 161 -29.17 -39.00 2.23
N SER A 162 -30.33 -38.39 2.26
CA SER A 162 -30.89 -37.81 3.48
C SER A 162 -31.90 -38.74 4.13
N GLY A 163 -31.64 -39.13 5.35
CA GLY A 163 -32.67 -39.67 6.22
C GLY A 163 -32.45 -40.95 6.94
N ALA A 164 -31.28 -41.58 6.86
CA ALA A 164 -30.93 -42.59 7.85
C ALA A 164 -30.17 -41.90 8.99
N SER A 165 -30.90 -41.37 9.96
CA SER A 165 -30.33 -41.02 11.27
C SER A 165 -29.87 -42.28 11.98
N SER A 166 -28.68 -42.79 11.63
CA SER A 166 -27.97 -43.69 12.49
C SER A 166 -27.05 -42.87 13.39
N ASP A 167 -27.15 -43.10 14.67
CA ASP A 167 -26.32 -42.51 15.73
C ASP A 167 -24.81 -42.76 15.52
N SER A 168 -24.46 -43.55 14.52
CA SER A 168 -23.10 -44.00 14.21
C SER A 168 -22.38 -43.20 13.13
N GLY A 169 -22.95 -42.11 12.60
CA GLY A 169 -22.30 -41.29 11.53
C GLY A 169 -22.19 -41.99 10.16
N VAL A 170 -22.76 -43.21 10.02
CA VAL A 170 -22.63 -44.06 8.84
C VAL A 170 -23.98 -44.18 8.12
N ILE A 171 -24.02 -43.94 6.84
CA ILE A 171 -25.21 -44.11 6.00
C ILE A 171 -24.85 -45.06 4.85
N ASN A 172 -25.66 -46.09 4.62
CA ASN A 172 -25.51 -46.96 3.45
C ASN A 172 -26.43 -46.49 2.34
N TYR A 173 -25.84 -46.08 1.19
CA TYR A 173 -26.57 -45.64 0.03
C TYR A 173 -25.94 -46.20 -1.26
N GLY A 174 -26.76 -46.79 -2.10
CA GLY A 174 -26.35 -47.27 -3.42
C GLY A 174 -25.13 -48.21 -3.40
N GLY A 175 -24.98 -49.03 -2.37
CA GLY A 175 -23.84 -49.93 -2.19
C GLY A 175 -22.56 -49.23 -1.72
N GLN A 176 -22.66 -47.98 -1.27
CA GLN A 176 -21.59 -47.26 -0.60
C GLN A 176 -21.92 -47.02 0.86
N THR A 177 -20.88 -46.98 1.68
CA THR A 177 -20.96 -46.52 3.06
C THR A 177 -20.53 -45.07 3.12
N LEU A 178 -21.47 -44.16 3.36
CA LEU A 178 -21.21 -42.72 3.43
C LEU A 178 -20.67 -42.34 4.80
N ARG A 179 -19.73 -41.42 4.81
CA ARG A 179 -19.11 -40.84 6.02
C ARG A 179 -19.45 -39.39 6.14
N LYS A 180 -19.87 -39.00 7.34
CA LYS A 180 -20.20 -37.63 7.72
C LYS A 180 -19.03 -36.98 8.41
N ALA A 181 -19.01 -35.63 8.38
CA ALA A 181 -18.11 -34.85 9.21
C ALA A 181 -18.53 -34.96 10.68
N ASP A 182 -17.58 -35.15 11.58
CA ASP A 182 -17.84 -35.24 13.02
C ASP A 182 -18.17 -33.85 13.62
N GLN A 183 -17.69 -32.79 13.02
CA GLN A 183 -17.89 -31.43 13.44
C GLN A 183 -17.90 -30.44 12.24
N ASP A 184 -18.34 -29.23 12.51
CA ASP A 184 -18.28 -28.14 11.52
C ASP A 184 -16.83 -27.81 11.15
N GLY A 185 -16.57 -27.45 9.89
CA GLY A 185 -15.22 -27.08 9.50
C GLY A 185 -15.07 -26.82 8.00
N ILE A 186 -13.83 -26.64 7.58
CA ILE A 186 -13.43 -26.48 6.17
C ILE A 186 -12.72 -27.76 5.73
N ILE A 187 -13.14 -28.32 4.61
CA ILE A 187 -12.56 -29.56 4.05
C ILE A 187 -11.35 -29.20 3.16
N LEU A 188 -10.25 -29.89 3.40
CA LEU A 188 -9.10 -29.95 2.49
C LEU A 188 -8.82 -31.41 2.13
N TYR A 189 -8.42 -31.66 0.90
CA TYR A 189 -7.98 -32.97 0.45
C TYR A 189 -6.46 -33.03 0.28
N ALA A 190 -5.78 -32.45 1.27
CA ALA A 190 -4.33 -32.42 1.32
C ALA A 190 -3.84 -32.57 2.75
N THR A 191 -2.61 -33.07 2.89
CA THR A 191 -1.80 -33.04 4.11
C THR A 191 -0.43 -32.47 3.80
N ASP A 192 0.15 -31.71 4.74
CA ASP A 192 1.44 -31.04 4.55
C ASP A 192 2.41 -31.21 5.72
N GLY A 193 2.00 -31.96 6.74
CA GLY A 193 2.81 -32.24 7.94
C GLY A 193 2.70 -31.18 9.03
N TYR A 194 1.90 -30.10 8.82
CA TYR A 194 1.67 -29.05 9.81
C TYR A 194 0.39 -29.23 10.63
N GLU A 195 -0.37 -30.28 10.41
CA GLU A 195 -1.69 -30.51 11.03
C GLU A 195 -1.63 -30.60 12.55
N ASN A 196 -0.48 -31.03 13.10
CA ASN A 196 -0.25 -31.12 14.54
C ASN A 196 0.64 -30.00 15.08
N LYS A 197 1.05 -29.05 14.23
CA LYS A 197 1.89 -27.92 14.66
C LYS A 197 1.05 -26.87 15.34
N THR A 198 1.58 -26.35 16.43
CA THR A 198 1.06 -25.18 17.15
C THR A 198 2.15 -24.11 17.20
N VAL A 199 1.79 -22.89 17.54
CA VAL A 199 2.78 -21.78 17.67
C VAL A 199 3.95 -22.18 18.58
N ASP A 200 3.68 -22.97 19.64
CA ASP A 200 4.68 -23.38 20.63
C ASP A 200 5.57 -24.56 20.17
N THR A 201 5.17 -25.26 19.11
CA THR A 201 5.91 -26.43 18.57
C THR A 201 6.64 -26.12 17.26
N LEU A 202 6.57 -24.86 16.80
CA LEU A 202 7.30 -24.43 15.60
C LEU A 202 8.80 -24.36 15.86
N THR A 203 9.56 -24.68 14.82
CA THR A 203 11.01 -24.54 14.74
C THR A 203 11.38 -23.63 13.58
N GLU A 204 12.63 -23.16 13.51
CA GLU A 204 13.10 -22.32 12.40
C GLU A 204 13.01 -23.03 11.04
N GLU A 205 13.17 -24.37 11.03
CA GLU A 205 13.06 -25.20 9.81
C GLU A 205 11.65 -25.18 9.21
N ASP A 206 10.61 -24.98 10.03
CA ASP A 206 9.21 -24.94 9.57
C ASP A 206 8.93 -23.72 8.65
N PHE A 207 9.81 -22.72 8.62
CA PHE A 207 9.67 -21.54 7.77
C PHE A 207 10.38 -21.67 6.42
N ASP A 208 11.06 -22.79 6.16
CA ASP A 208 11.69 -23.03 4.85
C ASP A 208 10.64 -23.48 3.82
N GLN A 209 10.24 -22.55 2.95
CA GLN A 209 9.28 -22.83 1.88
C GLN A 209 9.79 -23.85 0.85
N ASN A 210 11.12 -24.01 0.71
CA ASN A 210 11.68 -25.00 -0.23
C ASN A 210 11.55 -26.43 0.30
N ALA A 211 11.45 -26.60 1.61
CA ALA A 211 11.22 -27.87 2.25
C ALA A 211 9.73 -28.23 2.35
N TYR A 212 8.84 -27.32 2.05
CA TYR A 212 7.39 -27.52 2.10
C TYR A 212 6.92 -28.45 0.99
N HIS A 213 6.17 -29.49 1.38
CA HIS A 213 5.55 -30.43 0.47
C HIS A 213 4.11 -30.70 0.88
N GLU A 214 3.20 -30.54 -0.06
CA GLU A 214 1.80 -30.90 0.10
C GLU A 214 1.54 -32.24 -0.60
N THR A 215 0.82 -33.11 0.06
CA THR A 215 0.38 -34.44 -0.47
C THR A 215 -1.11 -34.37 -0.75
N ASP A 216 -1.49 -34.52 -2.02
CA ASP A 216 -2.88 -34.63 -2.43
C ASP A 216 -3.47 -36.00 -1.95
N LEU A 217 -4.59 -35.92 -1.24
CA LEU A 217 -5.31 -37.07 -0.72
C LEU A 217 -6.41 -37.57 -1.66
N LYS A 218 -6.76 -36.82 -2.70
CA LYS A 218 -7.74 -37.24 -3.69
C LYS A 218 -7.22 -38.41 -4.50
N THR A 219 -7.92 -39.50 -4.47
CA THR A 219 -7.61 -40.72 -5.26
C THR A 219 -8.85 -41.21 -5.98
N HIS A 220 -8.66 -41.73 -7.18
CA HIS A 220 -9.67 -42.53 -7.91
C HIS A 220 -9.51 -44.01 -7.69
N GLY A 221 -8.55 -44.40 -6.86
CA GLY A 221 -8.25 -45.76 -6.51
C GLY A 221 -8.95 -46.25 -5.23
N SER A 222 -8.49 -47.40 -4.72
CA SER A 222 -8.88 -47.93 -3.44
C SER A 222 -8.02 -47.34 -2.32
N VAL A 223 -8.62 -47.20 -1.14
CA VAL A 223 -7.94 -46.83 0.09
C VAL A 223 -7.98 -47.99 1.06
N SER A 224 -7.02 -48.04 1.97
CA SER A 224 -6.92 -49.00 3.05
C SER A 224 -7.33 -48.35 4.37
N VAL A 225 -7.68 -49.19 5.36
CA VAL A 225 -7.93 -48.71 6.73
C VAL A 225 -6.71 -47.94 7.24
N GLY A 226 -6.93 -46.74 7.75
CA GLY A 226 -5.89 -45.87 8.28
C GLY A 226 -5.32 -44.86 7.28
N ASP A 227 -5.62 -45.01 5.97
CA ASP A 227 -5.22 -44.01 4.97
C ASP A 227 -5.92 -42.70 5.23
N SER A 228 -5.21 -41.57 5.03
CA SER A 228 -5.76 -40.21 5.14
C SER A 228 -6.70 -39.93 3.97
N ILE A 229 -7.91 -39.44 4.25
CA ILE A 229 -8.94 -39.15 3.24
C ILE A 229 -9.13 -37.64 3.04
N TYR A 230 -9.16 -36.86 4.13
CA TYR A 230 -9.29 -35.42 4.09
C TYR A 230 -8.75 -34.82 5.41
N THR A 231 -8.45 -33.57 5.36
CA THR A 231 -8.14 -32.73 6.53
C THR A 231 -9.31 -31.82 6.82
N LEU A 232 -9.73 -31.74 8.07
CA LEU A 232 -10.78 -30.85 8.55
C LEU A 232 -10.18 -29.72 9.37
N ILE A 233 -10.38 -28.48 8.94
CA ILE A 233 -10.06 -27.30 9.74
C ILE A 233 -11.28 -26.94 10.57
N SER A 234 -11.21 -27.13 11.89
CA SER A 234 -12.36 -27.06 12.78
C SER A 234 -12.61 -25.72 13.44
N ASP A 235 -11.65 -24.77 13.41
CA ASP A 235 -11.78 -23.45 14.01
C ASP A 235 -11.54 -22.34 12.95
N GLU A 236 -12.26 -21.24 13.07
CA GLU A 236 -11.99 -20.04 12.28
C GLU A 236 -10.83 -19.20 12.82
N LYS A 237 -10.37 -19.50 14.04
CA LYS A 237 -9.18 -18.86 14.62
C LYS A 237 -7.93 -19.49 14.02
N TRP A 238 -7.00 -18.61 13.65
CA TRP A 238 -5.74 -19.01 13.08
C TRP A 238 -4.67 -17.97 13.34
N SER A 239 -3.41 -18.37 13.30
CA SER A 239 -2.26 -17.49 13.50
C SER A 239 -1.43 -17.44 12.23
N LEU A 240 -0.92 -16.27 11.89
CA LEU A 240 0.06 -16.07 10.84
C LEU A 240 1.39 -15.69 11.48
N MET A 241 2.41 -16.50 11.24
CA MET A 241 3.75 -16.32 11.79
C MET A 241 4.67 -15.73 10.74
N ILE A 242 5.24 -14.56 10.99
CA ILE A 242 6.14 -13.86 10.06
C ILE A 242 7.54 -13.72 10.64
N PRO A 243 8.62 -13.98 9.88
CA PRO A 243 9.98 -13.74 10.35
C PRO A 243 10.25 -12.25 10.49
N LEU A 244 10.92 -11.84 11.56
CA LEU A 244 11.27 -10.45 11.85
C LEU A 244 12.78 -10.29 12.04
N SER A 245 13.37 -9.30 11.39
CA SER A 245 14.70 -8.84 11.75
C SER A 245 14.67 -8.11 13.11
N GLU A 246 15.83 -7.98 13.76
CA GLU A 246 15.95 -7.24 15.03
C GLU A 246 15.40 -5.81 14.94
N LYS A 247 15.67 -5.10 13.83
CA LYS A 247 15.18 -3.74 13.61
C LYS A 247 13.65 -3.68 13.48
N GLN A 248 13.07 -4.66 12.79
CA GLN A 248 11.61 -4.77 12.62
C GLN A 248 10.93 -5.11 13.95
N ALA A 249 11.50 -6.03 14.72
CA ALA A 249 11.00 -6.39 16.04
C ALA A 249 10.98 -5.19 16.99
N VAL A 250 12.04 -4.38 17.03
CA VAL A 250 12.08 -3.16 17.84
C VAL A 250 11.01 -2.15 17.39
N LYS A 251 10.85 -1.96 16.08
CA LYS A 251 9.85 -1.02 15.51
C LYS A 251 8.41 -1.43 15.82
N LEU A 252 8.15 -2.74 15.93
CA LEU A 252 6.82 -3.30 16.17
C LEU A 252 6.55 -3.65 17.64
N ALA A 253 7.53 -3.44 18.55
CA ALA A 253 7.46 -3.88 19.94
C ALA A 253 6.24 -3.35 20.71
N ASP A 254 5.85 -2.10 20.44
CA ASP A 254 4.71 -1.45 21.12
C ASP A 254 3.36 -1.69 20.43
N ARG A 255 3.35 -2.49 19.35
CA ARG A 255 2.10 -2.80 18.63
C ARG A 255 1.43 -4.01 19.24
N THR A 256 0.14 -3.88 19.54
CA THR A 256 -0.73 -4.98 19.97
C THR A 256 -1.69 -5.42 18.87
N VAL A 257 -1.89 -4.57 17.86
CA VAL A 257 -2.74 -4.84 16.70
C VAL A 257 -2.04 -4.35 15.44
N VAL A 258 -2.08 -5.14 14.39
CA VAL A 258 -1.55 -4.79 13.07
C VAL A 258 -2.64 -4.93 12.00
N ARG A 259 -2.51 -4.15 10.93
CA ARG A 259 -3.31 -4.33 9.72
C ARG A 259 -2.47 -5.05 8.69
N VAL A 260 -3.02 -6.13 8.18
CA VAL A 260 -2.39 -7.01 7.20
C VAL A 260 -3.15 -6.90 5.89
N LYS A 261 -2.46 -6.62 4.81
CA LYS A 261 -2.98 -6.74 3.45
C LYS A 261 -2.46 -8.04 2.85
N PHE A 262 -3.36 -8.94 2.47
CA PHE A 262 -3.04 -10.19 1.80
C PHE A 262 -2.84 -9.94 0.31
N LEU A 263 -1.68 -10.32 -0.25
CA LEU A 263 -1.36 -10.05 -1.65
C LEU A 263 -2.14 -10.94 -2.63
N LYS A 264 -2.65 -12.08 -2.15
CA LYS A 264 -3.46 -13.01 -2.94
C LYS A 264 -4.75 -12.39 -3.47
N ASP A 265 -5.42 -11.53 -2.69
CA ASP A 265 -6.75 -11.00 -3.01
C ASP A 265 -6.94 -9.51 -2.64
N ASP A 266 -5.85 -8.81 -2.32
CA ASP A 266 -5.80 -7.40 -1.90
C ASP A 266 -6.68 -7.07 -0.68
N MET A 267 -7.15 -8.09 0.05
CA MET A 267 -7.96 -7.88 1.25
C MET A 267 -7.11 -7.42 2.42
N THR A 268 -7.66 -6.49 3.19
CA THR A 268 -7.01 -5.98 4.40
C THR A 268 -7.80 -6.41 5.63
N GLN A 269 -7.11 -7.01 6.60
CA GLN A 269 -7.68 -7.45 7.87
C GLN A 269 -6.80 -7.03 9.03
N SER A 270 -7.40 -6.70 10.18
CA SER A 270 -6.65 -6.47 11.43
C SER A 270 -6.54 -7.78 12.20
N GLY A 271 -5.39 -8.00 12.83
CA GLY A 271 -5.13 -9.12 13.72
C GLY A 271 -4.41 -8.67 14.98
N ASP A 272 -4.59 -9.40 16.06
CA ASP A 272 -3.86 -9.20 17.30
C ASP A 272 -2.40 -9.59 17.09
N PHE A 273 -1.48 -8.73 17.53
CA PHE A 273 -0.06 -8.89 17.24
C PHE A 273 0.76 -9.07 18.51
N SER A 274 1.68 -10.01 18.45
CA SER A 274 2.70 -10.22 19.47
C SER A 274 4.02 -10.66 18.85
N ILE A 275 5.13 -10.43 19.56
CA ILE A 275 6.44 -10.91 19.13
C ILE A 275 6.78 -12.14 19.96
N VAL A 276 7.14 -13.22 19.29
CA VAL A 276 7.57 -14.49 19.90
C VAL A 276 8.98 -14.84 19.45
N GLN A 277 9.65 -15.66 20.20
CA GLN A 277 11.00 -16.14 19.89
C GLN A 277 10.96 -17.65 19.64
N ILE A 278 11.52 -18.09 18.51
CA ILE A 278 11.65 -19.49 18.10
C ILE A 278 13.12 -19.70 17.76
N ASP A 279 13.76 -20.67 18.40
CA ASP A 279 15.18 -21.05 18.21
C ASP A 279 16.16 -19.87 18.22
N GLY A 280 15.85 -18.80 18.98
CA GLY A 280 16.68 -17.61 19.08
C GLY A 280 16.31 -16.48 18.11
N SER A 281 15.57 -16.76 17.05
CA SER A 281 15.09 -15.81 16.05
C SER A 281 13.73 -15.21 16.44
N LYS A 282 13.48 -13.95 16.02
CA LYS A 282 12.23 -13.24 16.34
C LYS A 282 11.18 -13.39 15.24
N TYR A 283 9.97 -13.65 15.67
CA TYR A 283 8.81 -13.80 14.79
C TYR A 283 7.65 -12.92 15.27
N GLY A 284 6.92 -12.35 14.33
CA GLY A 284 5.63 -11.72 14.60
C GLY A 284 4.52 -12.74 14.50
N ARG A 285 3.76 -12.92 15.58
CA ARG A 285 2.53 -13.69 15.60
C ARG A 285 1.35 -12.77 15.39
N ILE A 286 0.52 -13.06 14.41
CA ILE A 286 -0.69 -12.30 14.09
C ILE A 286 -1.88 -13.25 14.21
N ASP A 287 -2.73 -13.01 15.20
CA ASP A 287 -3.89 -13.85 15.46
C ASP A 287 -5.15 -13.27 14.80
N PHE A 288 -5.83 -14.10 14.04
CA PHE A 288 -7.09 -13.79 13.37
C PHE A 288 -8.22 -14.67 13.90
N ASN A 289 -9.43 -14.11 13.94
CA ASN A 289 -10.65 -14.81 14.38
C ASN A 289 -11.67 -15.03 13.27
N LYS A 290 -11.30 -14.74 12.03
CA LYS A 290 -12.16 -14.85 10.84
C LYS A 290 -11.33 -14.86 9.56
N GLY A 291 -12.00 -15.18 8.44
CA GLY A 291 -11.42 -15.05 7.10
C GLY A 291 -10.57 -16.24 6.67
N LEU A 292 -10.40 -17.25 7.50
CA LEU A 292 -9.57 -18.44 7.21
C LEU A 292 -9.97 -19.14 5.92
N ILE A 293 -11.26 -19.23 5.62
CA ILE A 293 -11.77 -19.92 4.42
C ILE A 293 -11.16 -19.41 3.10
N ARG A 294 -10.70 -18.16 3.04
CA ARG A 294 -10.06 -17.59 1.86
C ARG A 294 -8.65 -18.12 1.62
N TYR A 295 -8.01 -18.52 2.72
CA TYR A 295 -6.59 -18.89 2.75
C TYR A 295 -6.39 -20.33 3.24
N ALA A 296 -7.50 -21.08 3.38
CA ALA A 296 -7.48 -22.43 3.94
C ALA A 296 -6.60 -23.41 3.15
N SER A 297 -6.46 -23.22 1.84
CA SER A 297 -5.59 -24.01 0.97
C SER A 297 -4.12 -23.60 0.98
N ASP A 298 -3.79 -22.45 1.60
CA ASP A 298 -2.43 -21.94 1.55
C ASP A 298 -1.77 -22.11 2.93
N ARG A 299 -0.57 -22.65 2.97
CA ARG A 299 0.24 -22.73 4.19
C ARG A 299 1.12 -21.48 4.34
N PHE A 300 1.66 -20.98 3.25
CA PHE A 300 2.44 -19.76 3.22
C PHE A 300 1.66 -18.65 2.51
N LEU A 301 1.61 -17.48 3.12
CA LEU A 301 0.85 -16.34 2.62
C LEU A 301 1.76 -15.12 2.49
N GLU A 302 1.77 -14.53 1.30
CA GLU A 302 2.42 -13.23 1.10
C GLU A 302 1.53 -12.11 1.59
N ILE A 303 2.07 -11.29 2.46
CA ILE A 303 1.35 -10.18 3.08
C ILE A 303 2.17 -8.90 3.10
N GLU A 304 1.48 -7.77 3.20
CA GLU A 304 2.05 -6.48 3.57
C GLU A 304 1.54 -6.05 4.94
N LEU A 305 2.43 -5.62 5.84
CA LEU A 305 2.04 -4.95 7.06
C LEU A 305 1.75 -3.48 6.77
N VAL A 306 0.49 -3.07 6.94
CA VAL A 306 0.07 -1.67 6.79
C VAL A 306 0.40 -0.93 8.08
N THR A 307 1.62 -0.42 8.18
CA THR A 307 2.13 0.21 9.39
C THR A 307 1.80 1.70 9.48
N ASN A 308 1.46 2.34 8.36
CA ASN A 308 1.18 3.77 8.31
C ASN A 308 -0.16 4.09 7.65
N THR A 309 -0.99 4.89 8.35
CA THR A 309 -2.32 5.31 7.91
C THR A 309 -2.39 6.81 7.59
N VAL A 310 -1.26 7.51 7.61
CA VAL A 310 -1.22 8.94 7.25
C VAL A 310 -1.60 9.10 5.79
N THR A 311 -2.66 9.83 5.54
CA THR A 311 -3.14 10.11 4.18
C THR A 311 -3.00 11.59 3.87
N GLY A 312 -2.48 11.92 2.71
CA GLY A 312 -2.27 13.29 2.25
C GLY A 312 -2.05 13.34 0.74
N LEU A 313 -1.46 14.41 0.26
CA LEU A 313 -1.02 14.52 -1.13
C LEU A 313 0.40 13.94 -1.22
N LYS A 314 0.59 12.99 -2.13
CA LYS A 314 1.89 12.35 -2.36
C LYS A 314 2.70 13.15 -3.38
N ILE A 315 3.88 13.61 -2.97
CA ILE A 315 4.79 14.40 -3.81
C ILE A 315 6.21 13.80 -3.79
N PRO A 316 6.99 13.88 -4.88
CA PRO A 316 8.40 13.49 -4.86
C PRO A 316 9.21 14.40 -3.93
N LEU A 317 10.14 13.84 -3.15
CA LEU A 317 11.06 14.65 -2.31
C LEU A 317 11.88 15.64 -3.14
N SER A 318 12.26 15.27 -4.37
CA SER A 318 12.99 16.12 -5.30
C SER A 318 12.22 17.37 -5.74
N SER A 319 10.89 17.43 -5.52
CA SER A 319 10.06 18.60 -5.83
C SER A 319 9.99 19.61 -4.68
N ILE A 320 10.47 19.25 -3.49
CA ILE A 320 10.45 20.12 -2.32
C ILE A 320 11.60 21.11 -2.42
N VAL A 321 11.26 22.37 -2.29
CA VAL A 321 12.22 23.49 -2.33
C VAL A 321 11.99 24.41 -1.14
N THR A 322 13.03 25.12 -0.74
CA THR A 322 12.96 26.17 0.26
C THR A 322 12.98 27.53 -0.43
N LYS A 323 12.18 28.47 0.06
CA LYS A 323 12.16 29.85 -0.42
C LYS A 323 12.10 30.81 0.75
N GLU A 324 12.85 31.93 0.65
CA GLU A 324 12.89 32.98 1.66
C GLU A 324 11.73 33.95 1.51
N PHE A 325 11.20 34.40 2.64
CA PHE A 325 10.12 35.38 2.75
C PHE A 325 10.43 36.40 3.85
N TYR A 326 9.90 37.63 3.72
CA TYR A 326 9.86 38.53 4.84
C TYR A 326 8.78 38.12 5.82
N GLN A 327 9.10 38.19 7.12
CA GLN A 327 8.17 38.01 8.21
C GLN A 327 7.61 39.35 8.64
N ILE A 328 6.29 39.48 8.74
CA ILE A 328 5.64 40.71 9.21
C ILE A 328 4.60 40.32 10.27
N PRO A 329 4.71 40.85 11.50
CA PRO A 329 3.74 40.58 12.55
C PRO A 329 2.33 41.07 12.20
N SER A 330 1.31 40.35 12.65
CA SER A 330 -0.10 40.69 12.38
C SER A 330 -0.57 42.02 12.92
N ASP A 331 0.13 42.59 13.90
CA ASP A 331 -0.13 43.92 14.46
C ASP A 331 0.00 45.04 13.43
N TYR A 332 0.72 44.78 12.34
CA TYR A 332 0.97 45.71 11.24
C TYR A 332 0.09 45.46 10.01
N ALA A 333 -0.68 44.37 10.03
CA ALA A 333 -1.60 44.05 8.95
C ALA A 333 -2.87 44.91 9.05
N THR A 334 -3.36 45.35 7.89
CA THR A 334 -4.61 46.07 7.71
C THR A 334 -5.40 45.48 6.56
N THR A 335 -6.70 45.70 6.54
CA THR A 335 -7.58 45.25 5.44
C THR A 335 -8.03 46.46 4.67
N ASN A 336 -7.90 46.42 3.34
CA ASN A 336 -8.45 47.45 2.48
C ASN A 336 -9.98 47.39 2.51
N GLU A 337 -10.66 48.50 2.80
CA GLU A 337 -12.12 48.54 2.94
C GLU A 337 -12.83 48.21 1.61
N ASP A 338 -12.25 48.57 0.47
CA ASP A 338 -12.84 48.39 -0.86
C ASP A 338 -12.61 46.98 -1.42
N SER A 339 -11.38 46.44 -1.30
CA SER A 339 -11.00 45.15 -1.89
C SER A 339 -11.07 43.95 -0.91
N GLN A 340 -11.24 44.23 0.37
CA GLN A 340 -11.18 43.22 1.46
C GLN A 340 -9.86 42.43 1.51
N GLU A 341 -8.82 42.94 0.84
CA GLU A 341 -7.50 42.33 0.81
C GLU A 341 -6.69 42.70 2.04
N THR A 342 -5.97 41.72 2.59
CA THR A 342 -4.99 41.97 3.65
C THR A 342 -3.73 42.58 3.04
N GLY A 343 -3.27 43.65 3.66
CA GLY A 343 -2.05 44.35 3.24
C GLY A 343 -1.41 45.10 4.37
N PHE A 344 -0.48 45.99 4.01
CA PHE A 344 0.34 46.73 4.95
C PHE A 344 0.49 48.20 4.51
N MET A 345 0.48 49.11 5.48
CA MET A 345 0.70 50.56 5.22
C MET A 345 2.19 50.86 5.26
N VAL A 346 2.79 51.08 4.10
CA VAL A 346 4.21 51.42 3.93
C VAL A 346 4.40 52.91 3.97
N LEU A 347 5.38 53.36 4.75
CA LEU A 347 5.80 54.77 4.76
C LEU A 347 6.80 55.00 3.62
N THR A 348 6.40 55.83 2.66
CA THR A 348 7.25 56.32 1.57
C THR A 348 7.47 57.82 1.69
N LYS A 349 8.50 58.37 1.04
CA LYS A 349 8.70 59.79 0.97
C LYS A 349 8.29 60.29 -0.41
N ASP A 350 7.51 61.37 -0.46
CA ASP A 350 7.18 62.05 -1.69
C ASP A 350 8.38 62.83 -2.24
N LYS A 351 8.20 63.43 -3.41
CA LYS A 351 9.25 64.29 -4.05
C LYS A 351 9.65 65.53 -3.21
N SER A 352 8.84 65.89 -2.26
CA SER A 352 9.04 67.00 -1.35
C SER A 352 9.63 66.59 0.01
N GLY A 353 9.87 65.28 0.21
CA GLY A 353 10.44 64.75 1.44
C GLY A 353 9.42 64.44 2.53
N ASN A 354 8.12 64.64 2.28
CA ASN A 354 7.06 64.34 3.26
C ASN A 354 6.77 62.84 3.32
N GLU A 355 6.46 62.32 4.50
CA GLU A 355 6.04 60.92 4.70
C GLU A 355 4.63 60.72 4.12
N VAL A 356 4.51 59.79 3.18
CA VAL A 356 3.25 59.36 2.57
C VAL A 356 3.01 57.91 2.90
N ARG A 357 1.77 57.56 3.25
CA ARG A 357 1.34 56.19 3.52
C ARG A 357 0.79 55.57 2.24
N THR A 358 1.34 54.42 1.86
CA THR A 358 0.89 53.68 0.69
C THR A 358 0.46 52.30 1.11
N PHE A 359 -0.75 51.92 0.73
CA PHE A 359 -1.23 50.55 0.96
C PHE A 359 -0.58 49.59 -0.02
N VAL A 360 0.03 48.51 0.46
CA VAL A 360 0.64 47.47 -0.33
C VAL A 360 -0.04 46.15 0.02
N SER A 361 -0.63 45.48 -0.97
CA SER A 361 -1.20 44.13 -0.83
C SER A 361 -0.24 43.11 -1.42
N PRO A 362 0.64 42.50 -0.61
CA PRO A 362 1.59 41.50 -1.08
C PRO A 362 0.92 40.14 -1.22
N SER A 363 1.52 39.26 -2.03
CA SER A 363 1.15 37.83 -1.97
C SER A 363 1.59 37.24 -0.64
N ILE A 364 0.62 36.72 0.14
CA ILE A 364 0.84 36.06 1.41
C ILE A 364 1.01 34.56 1.14
N TYR A 365 2.10 33.98 1.65
CA TYR A 365 2.44 32.56 1.46
C TYR A 365 2.24 31.71 2.71
N ALA A 366 2.21 32.34 3.89
CA ALA A 366 1.84 31.69 5.14
C ALA A 366 1.32 32.71 6.15
N LYS A 367 0.48 32.23 7.06
CA LYS A 367 0.07 32.91 8.29
C LYS A 367 0.29 31.90 9.42
N ILE A 368 1.32 32.12 10.23
CA ILE A 368 1.77 31.18 11.27
C ILE A 368 1.56 31.85 12.63
N GLU A 369 1.14 31.09 13.62
CA GLU A 369 1.02 31.59 15.00
C GLU A 369 2.40 31.99 15.53
N ASP A 370 2.46 33.13 16.19
CA ASP A 370 3.67 33.60 16.86
C ASP A 370 3.80 32.86 18.21
N GLU A 371 4.67 31.85 18.23
CA GLU A 371 4.85 31.02 19.43
C GLU A 371 5.48 31.79 20.60
N ASP A 372 6.25 32.84 20.32
CA ASP A 372 6.91 33.65 21.35
C ASP A 372 5.94 34.61 22.06
N GLN A 373 4.77 34.85 21.49
CA GLN A 373 3.74 35.73 22.02
C GLN A 373 2.41 35.01 22.29
N LYS A 374 2.45 33.70 22.56
CA LYS A 374 1.25 32.95 22.99
C LYS A 374 0.68 33.54 24.28
N LYS A 375 -0.53 34.09 24.17
CA LYS A 375 -1.32 34.49 25.34
C LYS A 375 -2.36 33.38 25.62
N GLU A 376 -2.73 33.23 26.89
CA GLU A 376 -3.74 32.24 27.35
C GLU A 376 -5.16 32.51 26.81
N ASP A 377 -5.39 33.69 26.18
CA ASP A 377 -6.70 34.09 25.65
C ASP A 377 -6.73 33.98 24.12
N GLU A 378 -7.55 33.06 23.58
CA GLU A 378 -7.71 32.82 22.13
C GLU A 378 -8.11 34.06 21.32
N SER A 379 -8.74 35.09 21.97
CA SER A 379 -9.17 36.33 21.33
C SER A 379 -8.02 37.27 20.93
N GLU A 380 -6.80 37.04 21.41
CA GLU A 380 -5.61 37.85 21.16
C GLU A 380 -4.46 37.08 20.52
N GLN A 381 -4.71 35.96 19.82
CA GLN A 381 -3.66 35.22 19.12
C GLN A 381 -2.96 36.09 18.10
N LYS A 382 -1.64 36.16 18.17
CA LYS A 382 -0.79 36.88 17.22
C LYS A 382 -0.26 35.94 16.15
N TYR A 383 -0.13 36.47 14.96
CA TYR A 383 0.33 35.73 13.79
C TYR A 383 1.47 36.48 13.12
N ILE A 384 2.31 35.73 12.39
CA ILE A 384 3.35 36.24 11.50
C ILE A 384 2.91 35.94 10.07
N TYR A 385 2.90 36.97 9.24
CA TYR A 385 2.66 36.86 7.81
C TYR A 385 3.98 36.68 7.06
N TYR A 386 4.04 35.68 6.20
CA TYR A 386 5.15 35.43 5.29
C TYR A 386 4.81 35.98 3.92
N VAL A 387 5.55 37.02 3.47
CA VAL A 387 5.27 37.75 2.23
C VAL A 387 6.46 37.67 1.28
N ASP A 388 6.17 37.72 -0.05
CA ASP A 388 7.23 37.65 -1.06
C ASP A 388 8.20 38.84 -0.93
N LYS A 389 9.50 38.55 -0.93
CA LYS A 389 10.58 39.59 -0.89
C LYS A 389 10.52 40.61 -2.04
N LYS A 390 9.80 40.26 -3.13
CA LYS A 390 9.59 41.23 -4.24
C LYS A 390 8.61 42.32 -3.91
N SER A 391 7.77 42.17 -2.90
CA SER A 391 6.73 43.12 -2.51
C SER A 391 7.26 44.26 -1.66
N PHE A 392 8.39 44.06 -1.00
CA PHE A 392 9.04 45.05 -0.13
C PHE A 392 10.54 45.12 -0.42
N LYS A 393 11.15 46.22 -0.01
CA LYS A 393 12.61 46.35 0.03
C LYS A 393 13.07 46.20 1.48
N GLU A 394 14.26 45.70 1.66
CA GLU A 394 14.89 45.67 2.97
C GLU A 394 15.02 47.09 3.50
N GLY A 395 14.55 47.31 4.73
CA GLY A 395 14.51 48.64 5.35
C GLY A 395 13.23 49.44 5.10
N ASP A 396 12.27 48.94 4.32
CA ASP A 396 10.95 49.57 4.22
C ASP A 396 10.29 49.65 5.61
N VAL A 397 9.63 50.75 5.90
CA VAL A 397 8.98 51.00 7.17
C VAL A 397 7.48 50.80 7.02
N ILE A 398 6.92 49.87 7.77
CA ILE A 398 5.48 49.62 7.86
C ILE A 398 4.93 50.28 9.14
N ILE A 399 3.74 50.89 9.06
CA ILE A 399 3.08 51.50 10.20
C ILE A 399 1.79 50.78 10.53
N SER A 400 1.61 50.47 11.80
CA SER A 400 0.34 49.93 12.30
C SER A 400 -0.74 51.04 12.34
N GLU A 401 -1.92 50.75 11.79
CA GLU A 401 -3.03 51.70 11.83
C GLU A 401 -3.61 51.84 13.25
N LYS A 402 -3.51 50.79 14.05
CA LYS A 402 -4.10 50.71 15.40
C LYS A 402 -3.32 51.58 16.40
N ASN A 403 -2.02 51.40 16.52
CA ASN A 403 -1.20 51.98 17.55
C ASN A 403 -0.08 52.92 17.02
N LYS A 404 -0.02 53.10 15.70
CA LYS A 404 0.98 53.94 15.00
C LYS A 404 2.43 53.50 15.22
N SER A 405 2.66 52.28 15.75
CA SER A 405 3.99 51.71 15.85
C SER A 405 4.60 51.50 14.44
N ARG A 406 5.94 51.51 14.38
CA ARG A 406 6.69 51.33 13.12
C ARG A 406 7.43 50.00 13.19
N TYR A 407 7.41 49.25 12.10
CA TYR A 407 8.16 48.03 11.90
C TYR A 407 9.06 48.19 10.66
N VAL A 408 10.33 47.85 10.81
CA VAL A 408 11.30 47.87 9.70
C VAL A 408 11.35 46.44 9.11
N VAL A 409 11.09 46.34 7.83
CA VAL A 409 11.12 45.05 7.12
C VAL A 409 12.57 44.58 7.02
N SER A 410 12.95 43.61 7.83
CA SER A 410 14.30 43.02 7.89
C SER A 410 14.26 41.51 8.11
N ASP A 411 13.28 41.05 8.85
CA ASP A 411 13.24 39.67 9.32
C ASP A 411 12.88 38.74 8.16
N VAL A 412 13.73 37.75 7.93
CA VAL A 412 13.63 36.79 6.84
C VAL A 412 13.64 35.38 7.40
N ASP A 413 12.73 34.55 6.91
CA ASP A 413 12.69 33.15 7.22
C ASP A 413 12.34 32.32 5.97
N VAL A 414 12.57 31.02 6.04
CA VAL A 414 12.39 30.08 4.93
C VAL A 414 11.12 29.24 5.10
N LEU A 415 10.39 29.04 4.02
CA LEU A 415 9.30 28.08 3.98
C LEU A 415 9.63 26.94 3.02
N GLU A 416 9.28 25.74 3.41
CA GLU A 416 9.28 24.58 2.52
C GLU A 416 8.02 24.57 1.65
N GLY A 417 8.19 24.25 0.38
CA GLY A 417 7.09 24.24 -0.56
C GLY A 417 7.43 23.55 -1.88
N VAL A 418 6.47 23.59 -2.77
CA VAL A 418 6.59 23.08 -4.14
C VAL A 418 6.16 24.12 -5.15
N TYR A 419 6.66 24.04 -6.37
CA TYR A 419 6.16 24.83 -7.47
C TYR A 419 5.03 24.12 -8.18
N CYS A 420 3.83 24.68 -8.14
CA CYS A 420 2.66 24.19 -8.86
C CYS A 420 2.51 24.90 -10.21
N ILE A 421 2.21 24.14 -11.25
CA ILE A 421 1.89 24.69 -12.57
C ILE A 421 0.46 25.21 -12.51
N ASN A 422 0.31 26.52 -12.67
CA ASN A 422 -0.99 27.18 -12.74
C ASN A 422 -1.04 28.07 -13.99
N GLN A 423 -1.90 27.74 -14.95
CA GLN A 423 -2.09 28.49 -16.22
C GLN A 423 -0.76 28.81 -16.95
N GLY A 424 0.20 27.85 -16.92
CA GLY A 424 1.50 28.02 -17.56
C GLY A 424 2.58 28.70 -16.72
N TYR A 425 2.27 29.09 -15.49
CA TYR A 425 3.23 29.68 -14.55
C TYR A 425 3.52 28.74 -13.40
N ALA A 426 4.77 28.75 -12.93
CA ALA A 426 5.18 28.02 -11.73
C ALA A 426 4.91 28.90 -10.49
N VAL A 427 3.97 28.50 -9.66
CA VAL A 427 3.58 29.22 -8.44
C VAL A 427 4.04 28.42 -7.23
N PHE A 428 4.84 29.05 -6.36
CA PHE A 428 5.25 28.43 -5.10
C PHE A 428 4.02 28.23 -4.18
N ARG A 429 3.93 27.04 -3.58
CA ARG A 429 2.91 26.69 -2.59
C ARG A 429 3.59 26.05 -1.39
N ARG A 430 3.35 26.60 -0.20
CA ARG A 430 3.80 26.03 1.07
C ARG A 430 3.22 24.63 1.24
N ILE A 431 3.99 23.74 1.84
CA ILE A 431 3.56 22.40 2.22
C ILE A 431 3.73 22.19 3.72
N GLU A 432 2.99 21.22 4.24
CA GLU A 432 3.16 20.70 5.58
C GLU A 432 3.36 19.19 5.45
N ILE A 433 4.56 18.72 5.79
CA ILE A 433 4.95 17.32 5.65
C ILE A 433 4.36 16.54 6.82
N LEU A 434 3.52 15.55 6.51
CA LEU A 434 2.90 14.65 7.49
C LEU A 434 3.70 13.37 7.68
N ASP A 435 4.35 12.89 6.59
CA ASP A 435 5.19 11.70 6.58
C ASP A 435 6.08 11.68 5.33
N GLN A 436 7.22 10.98 5.38
CA GLN A 436 8.13 10.86 4.24
C GLN A 436 8.96 9.58 4.26
N ASN A 437 9.39 9.14 3.09
CA ASN A 437 10.39 8.09 2.88
C ASN A 437 11.56 8.64 2.03
N GLU A 438 12.37 7.75 1.46
CA GLU A 438 13.54 8.14 0.65
C GLU A 438 13.18 8.79 -0.70
N GLU A 439 11.97 8.60 -1.22
CA GLU A 439 11.55 9.04 -2.55
C GLU A 439 10.41 10.05 -2.52
N TYR A 440 9.48 9.92 -1.56
CA TYR A 440 8.23 10.69 -1.52
C TYR A 440 7.92 11.24 -0.14
N ALA A 441 7.22 12.37 -0.12
CA ALA A 441 6.57 12.91 1.07
C ALA A 441 5.05 12.86 0.93
N ILE A 442 4.36 12.69 2.06
CA ILE A 442 2.92 12.93 2.20
C ILE A 442 2.75 14.27 2.86
N VAL A 443 2.06 15.18 2.18
CA VAL A 443 1.78 16.52 2.70
C VAL A 443 0.28 16.70 2.94
N ALA A 444 -0.06 17.64 3.79
CA ALA A 444 -1.45 17.95 4.13
C ALA A 444 -2.27 18.27 2.86
N LYS A 445 -3.51 17.81 2.79
CA LYS A 445 -4.42 18.02 1.64
C LYS A 445 -4.84 19.46 1.46
N SER A 446 -4.77 20.25 2.53
CA SER A 446 -5.13 21.65 2.54
C SER A 446 -4.26 22.37 3.57
N THR A 447 -3.32 23.15 3.09
CA THR A 447 -2.47 24.01 3.91
C THR A 447 -2.92 25.46 3.69
N ALA A 448 -3.16 26.20 4.76
CA ALA A 448 -3.55 27.61 4.64
C ALA A 448 -2.48 28.39 3.86
N TYR A 449 -2.89 29.09 2.81
CA TYR A 449 -2.04 29.78 1.84
C TYR A 449 -1.05 28.86 1.08
N GLY A 450 -1.20 27.55 1.22
CA GLY A 450 -0.28 26.58 0.66
C GLY A 450 -0.90 25.73 -0.45
N LEU A 451 -0.40 24.48 -0.52
CA LEU A 451 -0.90 23.50 -1.46
C LEU A 451 -2.31 23.06 -1.04
N ALA A 452 -3.26 23.20 -1.95
CA ALA A 452 -4.62 22.70 -1.83
C ALA A 452 -4.99 21.93 -3.10
N ARG A 453 -5.86 20.93 -2.96
CA ARG A 453 -6.37 20.14 -4.09
C ARG A 453 -7.68 20.74 -4.57
#